data_f1b755411b6a8c8f4c68eaf58c4a141a
#
_entry.id   f1b755411b6a8c8f4c68eaf58c4a141a
#
_cell.length_a   1.000
_cell.length_b   1.000
_cell.length_c   1.000
_cell.angle_alpha   90.00
_cell.angle_beta   90.00
_cell.angle_gamma   90.00
#
_symmetry.space_group_name_H-M   'P 1'
#
loop_
_entity.id
_entity.type
_entity.pdbx_description
1 polymer ?
#
loop_
_entity_poly.entity_id
_entity_poly.type
_entity_poly.pdbx_seq_one_letter_code
_entity_poly.pdbx_strand_id
1 'polypeptide(L)'
;MDSHTLEVLEYPRIISRLADCCACSLGKRGAERLRPRNDAGWVAERLAETGQARIVLQEHGRPPFGGVSDTSDLLKQARAGRVLEGSDVLRVNANARGARLLGDYFTRARDD
;
A
#
# COMPACT_ATOMS: atom_id res chain seq x y z
N MET A 1 -2.22 6.35 22.84
CA MET A 1 -3.14 5.34 23.38
C MET A 1 -2.35 4.10 23.75
N ASP A 2 -2.64 3.53 24.89
CA ASP A 2 -2.03 2.26 25.29
C ASP A 2 -2.75 1.05 24.63
N SER A 3 -2.14 -0.13 24.76
CA SER A 3 -2.67 -1.34 24.14
C SER A 3 -4.05 -1.74 24.68
N HIS A 4 -4.29 -1.53 25.97
CA HIS A 4 -5.59 -1.82 26.59
C HIS A 4 -6.70 -0.97 26.00
N THR A 5 -6.47 0.34 25.86
CA THR A 5 -7.45 1.27 25.25
C THR A 5 -7.78 0.84 23.82
N LEU A 6 -6.76 0.46 23.04
CA LEU A 6 -6.94 -0.01 21.66
C LEU A 6 -7.78 -1.30 21.59
N GLU A 7 -7.57 -2.22 22.52
CA GLU A 7 -8.37 -3.45 22.61
C GLU A 7 -9.84 -3.16 22.96
N VAL A 8 -10.09 -2.30 23.95
CA VAL A 8 -11.44 -1.90 24.36
C VAL A 8 -12.20 -1.22 23.22
N LEU A 9 -11.51 -0.42 22.40
CA LEU A 9 -12.09 0.24 21.23
C LEU A 9 -12.17 -0.67 19.99
N GLU A 10 -11.80 -1.93 20.11
CA GLU A 10 -11.76 -2.89 19.00
C GLU A 10 -10.87 -2.43 17.81
N TYR A 11 -9.83 -1.68 18.10
CA TYR A 11 -8.91 -1.15 17.08
C TYR A 11 -8.31 -2.23 16.17
N PRO A 12 -7.87 -3.41 16.69
CA PRO A 12 -7.37 -4.48 15.82
C PRO A 12 -8.39 -4.94 14.78
N ARG A 13 -9.68 -4.92 15.13
CA ARG A 13 -10.77 -5.28 14.21
C ARG A 13 -10.94 -4.25 13.09
N ILE A 14 -10.80 -2.97 13.41
CA ILE A 14 -10.82 -1.89 12.42
C ILE A 14 -9.65 -2.03 11.46
N ILE A 15 -8.45 -2.29 11.97
CA ILE A 15 -7.24 -2.50 11.15
C ILE A 15 -7.38 -3.73 10.25
N SER A 16 -7.93 -4.83 10.75
CA SER A 16 -8.19 -6.02 9.94
C SER A 16 -9.13 -5.72 8.77
N ARG A 17 -10.20 -4.98 9.00
CA ARG A 17 -11.13 -4.55 7.95
C ARG A 17 -10.47 -3.64 6.93
N LEU A 18 -9.63 -2.71 7.38
CA LEU A 18 -8.87 -1.83 6.49
C LEU A 18 -7.90 -2.64 5.62
N ALA A 19 -7.19 -3.60 6.21
CA ALA A 19 -6.28 -4.49 5.49
C ALA A 19 -7.00 -5.30 4.41
N ASP A 20 -8.21 -5.77 4.69
CA ASP A 20 -9.04 -6.50 3.72
C ASP A 20 -9.47 -5.65 2.52
N CYS A 21 -9.52 -4.33 2.68
CA CYS A 21 -9.83 -3.39 1.59
C CYS A 21 -8.61 -3.06 0.72
N CYS A 22 -7.40 -3.44 1.12
CA CYS A 22 -6.19 -3.11 0.39
C CYS A 22 -6.06 -3.95 -0.88
N ALA A 23 -5.65 -3.30 -1.97
CA ALA A 23 -5.54 -3.91 -3.29
C ALA A 23 -4.24 -4.71 -3.49
N CYS A 24 -3.21 -4.48 -2.67
CA CYS A 24 -1.93 -5.16 -2.78
C CYS A 24 -1.30 -5.42 -1.40
N SER A 25 -0.30 -6.31 -1.38
CA SER A 25 0.38 -6.69 -0.13
C SER A 25 1.12 -5.53 0.55
N LEU A 26 1.65 -4.60 -0.23
CA LEU A 26 2.30 -3.39 0.31
C LEU A 26 1.31 -2.49 1.06
N GLY A 27 0.15 -2.25 0.48
CA GLY A 27 -0.93 -1.49 1.11
C GLY A 27 -1.44 -2.18 2.37
N LYS A 28 -1.64 -3.49 2.32
CA LYS A 28 -2.03 -4.30 3.48
C LYS A 28 -1.05 -4.16 4.64
N ARG A 29 0.25 -4.27 4.36
CA ARG A 29 1.30 -4.08 5.36
C ARG A 29 1.28 -2.66 5.94
N GLY A 30 1.04 -1.66 5.11
CA GLY A 30 0.88 -0.27 5.56
C GLY A 30 -0.30 -0.10 6.50
N ALA A 31 -1.46 -0.70 6.17
CA ALA A 31 -2.64 -0.68 7.01
C ALA A 31 -2.40 -1.36 8.37
N GLU A 32 -1.75 -2.52 8.39
CA GLU A 32 -1.43 -3.27 9.60
C GLU A 32 -0.48 -2.53 10.56
N ARG A 33 0.32 -1.61 10.03
CA ARG A 33 1.26 -0.78 10.81
C ARG A 33 0.65 0.53 11.30
N LEU A 34 -0.54 0.88 10.85
CA LEU A 34 -1.18 2.13 11.20
C LEU A 34 -1.48 2.17 12.70
N ARG A 35 -1.13 3.29 13.33
CA ARG A 35 -1.39 3.54 14.76
C ARG A 35 -2.05 4.90 14.93
N PRO A 36 -2.94 5.05 15.91
CA PRO A 36 -3.54 6.34 16.22
C PRO A 36 -2.47 7.35 16.63
N ARG A 37 -2.66 8.60 16.23
CA ARG A 37 -1.81 9.73 16.61
C ARG A 37 -2.68 10.89 17.06
N ASN A 38 -2.14 11.70 17.97
CA ASN A 38 -2.80 12.90 18.50
C ASN A 38 -2.26 14.21 17.90
N ASP A 39 -1.43 14.11 16.87
CA ASP A 39 -0.91 15.26 16.13
C ASP A 39 -1.97 15.72 15.13
N ALA A 40 -2.62 16.86 15.41
CA ALA A 40 -3.70 17.40 14.59
C ALA A 40 -3.26 17.71 13.15
N GLY A 41 -2.06 18.23 12.96
CA GLY A 41 -1.51 18.53 11.63
C GLY A 41 -1.32 17.26 10.81
N TRP A 42 -0.72 16.24 11.41
CA TRP A 42 -0.53 14.95 10.75
C TRP A 42 -1.86 14.30 10.37
N VAL A 43 -2.84 14.32 11.28
CA VAL A 43 -4.18 13.75 11.03
C VAL A 43 -4.87 14.49 9.88
N ALA A 44 -4.84 15.81 9.89
CA ALA A 44 -5.45 16.62 8.81
C ALA A 44 -4.82 16.31 7.45
N GLU A 45 -3.51 16.18 7.38
CA GLU A 45 -2.79 15.84 6.15
C GLU A 45 -3.18 14.45 5.63
N ARG A 46 -3.23 13.44 6.50
CA ARG A 46 -3.64 12.07 6.12
C ARG A 46 -5.09 12.01 5.66
N LEU A 47 -5.99 12.74 6.31
CA LEU A 47 -7.38 12.83 5.88
C LEU A 47 -7.53 13.53 4.52
N ALA A 48 -6.73 14.56 4.27
CA ALA A 48 -6.71 15.25 2.97
C ALA A 48 -6.23 14.29 1.85
N GLU A 49 -5.18 13.51 2.08
CA GLU A 49 -4.70 12.50 1.13
C GLU A 49 -5.77 11.45 0.83
N THR A 50 -6.47 10.97 1.85
CA THR A 50 -7.58 10.02 1.68
C THR A 50 -8.71 10.62 0.85
N GLY A 51 -9.06 11.89 1.10
CA GLY A 51 -10.05 12.62 0.31
C GLY A 51 -9.65 12.74 -1.16
N GLN A 52 -8.41 13.09 -1.44
CA GLN A 52 -7.87 13.14 -2.79
C GLN A 52 -7.90 11.78 -3.49
N ALA A 53 -7.51 10.71 -2.79
CA ALA A 53 -7.57 9.36 -3.33
C ALA A 53 -8.99 8.95 -3.70
N ARG A 54 -9.99 9.33 -2.91
CA ARG A 54 -11.41 9.07 -3.21
C ARG A 54 -11.85 9.76 -4.50
N ILE A 55 -11.44 11.00 -4.71
CA ILE A 55 -11.75 11.77 -5.93
C ILE A 55 -11.13 11.06 -7.14
N VAL A 56 -9.85 10.71 -7.07
CA VAL A 56 -9.15 10.02 -8.16
C VAL A 56 -9.82 8.69 -8.50
N LEU A 57 -10.21 7.90 -7.49
CA LEU A 57 -10.95 6.66 -7.70
C LEU A 57 -12.29 6.86 -8.39
N GLN A 58 -12.99 7.92 -8.04
CA GLN A 58 -14.30 8.25 -8.62
C GLN A 58 -14.19 8.70 -10.07
N GLU A 59 -13.18 9.49 -10.39
CA GLU A 59 -13.00 10.08 -11.72
C GLU A 59 -12.30 9.16 -12.71
N HIS A 60 -11.33 8.38 -12.24
CA HIS A 60 -10.43 7.57 -13.09
C HIS A 60 -10.56 6.06 -12.89
N GLY A 61 -11.41 5.61 -11.95
CA GLY A 61 -11.56 4.20 -11.64
C GLY A 61 -10.40 3.64 -10.80
N ARG A 62 -10.37 2.33 -10.66
CA ARG A 62 -9.39 1.66 -9.79
C ARG A 62 -7.98 1.70 -10.40
N PRO A 63 -6.95 2.10 -9.63
CA PRO A 63 -5.56 1.96 -10.06
C PRO A 63 -5.18 0.48 -10.27
N PRO A 64 -4.29 0.17 -11.23
CA PRO A 64 -3.90 -1.22 -11.57
C PRO A 64 -2.86 -1.79 -10.58
N PHE A 65 -3.28 -2.17 -9.39
CA PHE A 65 -2.40 -2.74 -8.36
C PHE A 65 -2.10 -4.23 -8.53
N GLY A 66 -2.74 -4.93 -9.48
CA GLY A 66 -2.73 -6.39 -9.57
C GLY A 66 -1.36 -7.04 -9.71
N GLY A 67 -0.37 -6.36 -10.31
CA GLY A 67 1.00 -6.86 -10.46
C GLY A 67 1.96 -6.40 -9.36
N VAL A 68 1.51 -5.54 -8.46
CA VAL A 68 2.38 -4.94 -7.43
C VAL A 68 2.42 -5.84 -6.20
N SER A 69 3.64 -6.16 -5.78
CA SER A 69 3.90 -6.97 -4.58
C SER A 69 5.18 -6.51 -3.89
N ASP A 70 5.38 -6.95 -2.65
CA ASP A 70 6.63 -6.70 -1.94
C ASP A 70 7.69 -7.72 -2.37
N THR A 71 8.68 -7.24 -3.12
CA THR A 71 9.83 -8.03 -3.58
C THR A 71 11.12 -7.72 -2.80
N SER A 72 11.03 -7.01 -1.67
CA SER A 72 12.20 -6.56 -0.92
C SER A 72 13.08 -7.70 -0.45
N ASP A 73 12.50 -8.84 -0.04
CA ASP A 73 13.28 -10.01 0.37
C ASP A 73 14.07 -10.63 -0.79
N LEU A 74 13.48 -10.69 -1.98
CA LEU A 74 14.16 -11.18 -3.18
C LEU A 74 15.32 -10.26 -3.58
N LEU A 75 15.11 -8.95 -3.50
CA LEU A 75 16.16 -7.97 -3.79
C LEU A 75 17.30 -8.05 -2.78
N LYS A 76 17.00 -8.27 -1.50
CA LYS A 76 18.03 -8.50 -0.48
C LYS A 76 18.84 -9.76 -0.75
N GLN A 77 18.19 -10.86 -1.14
CA GLN A 77 18.86 -12.10 -1.51
C GLN A 77 19.80 -11.92 -2.72
N ALA A 78 19.33 -11.25 -3.76
CA ALA A 78 20.12 -10.94 -4.94
C ALA A 78 21.32 -10.05 -4.60
N ARG A 79 21.12 -9.04 -3.76
CA ARG A 79 22.18 -8.15 -3.28
C ARG A 79 23.25 -8.87 -2.45
N ALA A 80 22.85 -9.91 -1.72
CA ALA A 80 23.76 -10.76 -0.96
C ALA A 80 24.48 -11.80 -1.82
N GLY A 81 24.29 -11.76 -3.14
CA GLY A 81 24.94 -12.68 -4.08
C GLY A 81 24.25 -14.03 -4.25
N ARG A 82 23.04 -14.21 -3.73
CA ARG A 82 22.25 -15.44 -3.91
C ARG A 82 21.66 -15.49 -5.30
N VAL A 83 21.60 -16.68 -5.88
CA VAL A 83 20.94 -16.93 -7.15
C VAL A 83 19.43 -17.04 -6.91
N LEU A 84 18.65 -16.21 -7.61
CA LEU A 84 17.20 -16.27 -7.58
C LEU A 84 16.69 -17.37 -8.54
N GLU A 85 15.61 -18.04 -8.15
CA GLU A 85 14.92 -18.96 -9.04
C GLU A 85 14.16 -18.20 -10.15
N GLY A 86 13.85 -18.89 -11.26
CA GLY A 86 13.11 -18.29 -12.36
C GLY A 86 11.75 -17.68 -11.95
N SER A 87 11.03 -18.35 -11.03
CA SER A 87 9.78 -17.83 -10.46
C SER A 87 9.97 -16.53 -9.69
N ASP A 88 11.08 -16.38 -8.97
CA ASP A 88 11.41 -15.17 -8.23
C ASP A 88 11.73 -14.00 -9.18
N VAL A 89 12.46 -14.26 -10.25
CA VAL A 89 12.77 -13.27 -11.29
C VAL A 89 11.47 -12.81 -11.96
N LEU A 90 10.55 -13.71 -12.25
CA LEU A 90 9.24 -13.38 -12.80
C LEU A 90 8.42 -12.50 -11.86
N ARG A 91 8.47 -12.74 -10.55
CA ARG A 91 7.81 -11.89 -9.55
C ARG A 91 8.38 -10.47 -9.54
N VAL A 92 9.70 -10.33 -9.58
CA VAL A 92 10.35 -9.00 -9.65
C VAL A 92 9.95 -8.29 -10.93
N ASN A 93 9.92 -8.97 -12.06
CA ASN A 93 9.50 -8.42 -13.34
C ASN A 93 8.02 -7.97 -13.31
N ALA A 94 7.14 -8.80 -12.76
CA ALA A 94 5.73 -8.46 -12.61
C ALA A 94 5.53 -7.21 -11.73
N ASN A 95 6.30 -7.09 -10.66
CA ASN A 95 6.27 -5.91 -9.79
C ASN A 95 6.75 -4.64 -10.52
N ALA A 96 7.82 -4.72 -11.28
CA ALA A 96 8.32 -3.59 -12.08
C ALA A 96 7.29 -3.16 -13.14
N ARG A 97 6.66 -4.12 -13.82
CA ARG A 97 5.59 -3.85 -14.78
C ARG A 97 4.37 -3.20 -14.11
N GLY A 98 3.96 -3.71 -12.96
CA GLY A 98 2.86 -3.15 -12.16
C GLY A 98 3.15 -1.72 -11.72
N ALA A 99 4.36 -1.45 -11.27
CA ALA A 99 4.79 -0.10 -10.91
C ALA A 99 4.71 0.87 -12.09
N ARG A 100 5.11 0.43 -13.29
CA ARG A 100 5.00 1.25 -14.50
C ARG A 100 3.54 1.56 -14.86
N LEU A 101 2.66 0.57 -14.80
CA LEU A 101 1.23 0.76 -15.05
C LEU A 101 0.60 1.73 -14.06
N LEU A 102 0.98 1.67 -12.78
CA LEU A 102 0.55 2.64 -11.77
C LEU A 102 1.05 4.04 -12.08
N GLY A 103 2.32 4.17 -12.46
CA GLY A 103 2.89 5.46 -12.88
C GLY A 103 2.12 6.07 -14.04
N ASP A 104 1.79 5.29 -15.06
CA ASP A 104 1.00 5.73 -16.21
C ASP A 104 -0.42 6.15 -15.80
N TYR A 105 -1.06 5.39 -14.89
CA TYR A 105 -2.37 5.72 -14.35
C TYR A 105 -2.35 7.09 -13.65
N PHE A 106 -1.42 7.30 -12.73
CA PHE A 106 -1.35 8.56 -11.97
C PHE A 106 -0.90 9.76 -12.82
N THR A 107 -0.10 9.53 -13.84
CA THR A 107 0.25 10.58 -14.80
C THR A 107 -1.00 11.06 -15.54
N ARG A 108 -1.82 10.15 -16.02
CA ARG A 108 -3.09 10.51 -16.69
C ARG A 108 -4.05 11.21 -15.74
N ALA A 109 -4.18 10.71 -14.51
CA ALA A 109 -5.06 11.31 -13.50
C ALA A 109 -4.63 12.73 -13.10
N ARG A 110 -3.33 13.02 -13.14
CA ARG A 110 -2.80 14.36 -12.87
C ARG A 110 -3.12 15.34 -14.00
N ASP A 111 -3.06 14.88 -15.24
CA ASP A 111 -3.18 15.72 -16.42
C ASP A 111 -4.66 16.04 -16.78
N ASP A 112 -5.58 15.35 -16.17
CA ASP A 112 -7.01 15.59 -16.25
C ASP A 112 -7.49 16.54 -15.13
#